data_2b885352fd30b225f2b57b8cc9e8e064
#
_entry.id   2b885352fd30b225f2b57b8cc9e8e064
#
_cell.length_a   1.000
_cell.length_b   1.000
_cell.length_c   1.000
_cell.angle_alpha   90.00
_cell.angle_beta   90.00
_cell.angle_gamma   90.00
#
_symmetry.space_group_name_H-M   'P 1'
#
loop_
_entity.id
_entity.type
_entity.pdbx_description
1 polymer ?
#
loop_
_entity_poly.entity_id
_entity_poly.type
_entity_poly.pdbx_seq_one_letter_code
_entity_poly.pdbx_strand_id
1 'polypeptide(L)'
;MVNGTYTSELVNKDKLCKEDVLFLLSSECDVDVLMKKADAVRSSVLGDEVFIRGIIEFSNYCRNDCNYCGIRKSNSKVGRYRMDPEQIIDIAVSAVAKFGYKTILLQSGEDDYYTDEIIVKIVEGVLSKADCRIALSIGERPVDSYKRF
;
A
#
# COMPACT_ATOMS: atom_id res chain seq x y z
N MET A 1 17.31 -30.12 14.55
CA MET A 1 16.51 -30.15 15.79
C MET A 1 16.86 -28.97 16.72
N VAL A 2 18.12 -28.59 16.88
CA VAL A 2 18.54 -27.46 17.77
C VAL A 2 17.96 -26.11 17.35
N ASN A 3 17.88 -25.84 16.03
CA ASN A 3 17.44 -24.55 15.49
C ASN A 3 15.95 -24.27 15.71
N GLY A 4 15.10 -25.31 15.66
CA GLY A 4 13.65 -25.16 15.89
C GLY A 4 13.31 -24.81 17.35
N THR A 5 14.03 -25.37 18.31
CA THR A 5 13.86 -25.05 19.74
C THR A 5 14.24 -23.60 20.01
N TYR A 6 15.40 -23.15 19.50
CA TYR A 6 15.86 -21.77 19.70
C TYR A 6 14.97 -20.76 18.96
N THR A 7 14.54 -21.05 17.74
CA THR A 7 13.55 -20.25 17.04
C THR A 7 12.26 -20.11 17.84
N SER A 8 11.76 -21.24 18.42
CA SER A 8 10.55 -21.23 19.25
C SER A 8 10.68 -20.40 20.52
N GLU A 9 11.85 -20.36 21.12
CA GLU A 9 12.12 -19.47 22.26
C GLU A 9 12.10 -18.01 21.86
N LEU A 10 12.75 -17.66 20.74
CA LEU A 10 12.85 -16.29 20.26
C LEU A 10 11.49 -15.69 19.87
N VAL A 11 10.66 -16.44 19.13
CA VAL A 11 9.34 -15.94 18.68
C VAL A 11 8.32 -15.75 19.81
N ASN A 12 8.64 -16.18 21.03
CA ASN A 12 7.83 -15.99 22.23
C ASN A 12 8.41 -14.95 23.20
N LYS A 13 9.53 -14.30 22.86
CA LYS A 13 10.07 -13.18 23.65
C LYS A 13 9.22 -11.92 23.48
N ASP A 14 8.99 -11.18 24.54
CA ASP A 14 8.32 -9.87 24.51
C ASP A 14 9.15 -8.81 23.78
N LYS A 15 10.47 -8.89 23.88
CA LYS A 15 11.41 -7.98 23.21
C LYS A 15 12.58 -8.77 22.65
N LEU A 16 12.85 -8.51 21.38
CA LEU A 16 14.01 -9.06 20.67
C LEU A 16 15.20 -8.08 20.74
N CYS A 17 16.40 -8.60 20.99
CA CYS A 17 17.64 -7.85 20.78
C CYS A 17 18.08 -7.94 19.31
N LYS A 18 19.14 -7.20 18.97
CA LYS A 18 19.68 -7.20 17.60
C LYS A 18 20.12 -8.60 17.15
N GLU A 19 20.76 -9.33 18.03
CA GLU A 19 21.27 -10.68 17.78
C GLU A 19 20.13 -11.67 17.53
N ASP A 20 19.02 -11.57 18.28
CA ASP A 20 17.81 -12.36 18.08
C ASP A 20 17.23 -12.13 16.67
N VAL A 21 17.14 -10.85 16.24
CA VAL A 21 16.63 -10.49 14.91
C VAL A 21 17.56 -11.01 13.81
N LEU A 22 18.88 -10.89 13.99
CA LEU A 22 19.86 -11.40 13.02
C LEU A 22 19.74 -12.91 12.86
N PHE A 23 19.54 -13.65 13.96
CA PHE A 23 19.31 -15.10 13.91
C PHE A 23 18.01 -15.42 13.15
N LEU A 24 16.89 -14.75 13.47
CA LEU A 24 15.60 -14.98 12.79
C LEU A 24 15.64 -14.68 11.29
N LEU A 25 16.57 -13.82 10.85
CA LEU A 25 16.80 -13.49 9.42
C LEU A 25 17.85 -14.38 8.75
N SER A 26 18.50 -15.27 9.51
CA SER A 26 19.54 -16.16 8.97
C SER A 26 18.95 -17.45 8.40
N SER A 27 19.79 -18.19 7.66
CA SER A 27 19.45 -19.54 7.18
C SER A 27 19.37 -20.59 8.29
N GLU A 28 19.75 -20.24 9.52
CA GLU A 28 19.69 -21.13 10.69
C GLU A 28 18.32 -21.10 11.37
N CYS A 29 17.49 -20.09 11.06
CA CYS A 29 16.14 -19.98 11.58
C CYS A 29 15.25 -21.11 11.06
N ASP A 30 14.47 -21.71 11.95
CA ASP A 30 13.37 -22.58 11.55
C ASP A 30 12.20 -21.72 11.05
N VAL A 31 12.11 -21.57 9.74
CA VAL A 31 11.13 -20.70 9.07
C VAL A 31 9.69 -21.17 9.35
N ASP A 32 9.45 -22.47 9.47
CA ASP A 32 8.10 -23.00 9.74
C ASP A 32 7.60 -22.60 11.14
N VAL A 33 8.49 -22.59 12.14
CA VAL A 33 8.17 -22.10 13.49
C VAL A 33 7.86 -20.60 13.46
N LEU A 34 8.67 -19.81 12.76
CA LEU A 34 8.47 -18.37 12.60
C LEU A 34 7.14 -18.06 11.89
N MET A 35 6.86 -18.74 10.79
CA MET A 35 5.63 -18.57 10.01
C MET A 35 4.37 -18.94 10.80
N LYS A 36 4.40 -20.07 11.54
CA LYS A 36 3.28 -20.46 12.40
C LYS A 36 3.00 -19.43 13.49
N LYS A 37 4.05 -18.86 14.10
CA LYS A 37 3.87 -17.80 15.11
C LYS A 37 3.31 -16.52 14.49
N ALA A 38 3.84 -16.09 13.33
CA ALA A 38 3.33 -14.92 12.62
C ALA A 38 1.85 -15.07 12.24
N ASP A 39 1.47 -16.26 11.75
CA ASP A 39 0.09 -16.55 11.40
C ASP A 39 -0.83 -16.58 12.63
N ALA A 40 -0.40 -17.18 13.74
CA ALA A 40 -1.16 -17.17 14.97
C ALA A 40 -1.40 -15.74 15.52
N VAL A 41 -0.39 -14.86 15.44
CA VAL A 41 -0.54 -13.44 15.83
C VAL A 41 -1.49 -12.73 14.88
N ARG A 42 -1.32 -12.89 13.56
CA ARG A 42 -2.22 -12.32 12.57
C ARG A 42 -3.67 -12.74 12.83
N SER A 43 -3.91 -14.04 12.95
CA SER A 43 -5.25 -14.60 13.14
C SER A 43 -5.90 -14.11 14.43
N SER A 44 -5.13 -13.98 15.51
CA SER A 44 -5.64 -13.49 16.81
C SER A 44 -6.06 -12.02 16.78
N VAL A 45 -5.46 -11.20 15.90
CA VAL A 45 -5.71 -9.74 15.82
C VAL A 45 -6.67 -9.38 14.68
N LEU A 46 -6.50 -10.01 13.51
CA LEU A 46 -7.20 -9.65 12.27
C LEU A 46 -8.22 -10.71 11.82
N GLY A 47 -8.28 -11.87 12.50
CA GLY A 47 -9.04 -13.02 12.02
C GLY A 47 -8.39 -13.68 10.81
N ASP A 48 -9.13 -14.52 10.10
CA ASP A 48 -8.62 -15.27 8.93
C ASP A 48 -8.98 -14.61 7.58
N GLU A 49 -9.50 -13.39 7.63
CA GLU A 49 -9.88 -12.66 6.44
C GLU A 49 -8.66 -12.11 5.69
N VAL A 50 -8.77 -12.06 4.36
CA VAL A 50 -7.81 -11.38 3.47
C VAL A 50 -8.42 -10.09 2.98
N PHE A 51 -7.77 -8.96 3.28
CA PHE A 51 -8.23 -7.64 2.86
C PHE A 51 -7.75 -7.32 1.44
N ILE A 52 -8.67 -7.40 0.48
CA ILE A 52 -8.40 -7.03 -0.91
C ILE A 52 -8.69 -5.55 -1.12
N ARG A 53 -7.78 -4.85 -1.79
CA ARG A 53 -7.90 -3.44 -2.14
C ARG A 53 -7.96 -3.27 -3.64
N GLY A 54 -8.83 -2.37 -4.12
CA GLY A 54 -8.78 -1.91 -5.51
C GLY A 54 -7.66 -0.89 -5.68
N ILE A 55 -6.89 -0.97 -6.78
CA ILE A 55 -5.87 0.02 -7.12
C ILE A 55 -6.27 0.70 -8.42
N ILE A 56 -6.23 2.03 -8.44
CA ILE A 56 -6.42 2.85 -9.64
C ILE A 56 -5.14 3.66 -9.87
N GLU A 57 -4.39 3.26 -10.88
CA GLU A 57 -3.19 3.97 -11.31
C GLU A 57 -3.60 5.07 -12.30
N PHE A 58 -3.92 6.27 -11.78
CA PHE A 58 -4.58 7.31 -12.57
C PHE A 58 -3.63 8.21 -13.36
N SER A 59 -2.32 8.18 -13.05
CA SER A 59 -1.29 8.86 -13.84
C SER A 59 0.06 8.15 -13.71
N ASN A 60 0.78 8.07 -14.81
CA ASN A 60 2.17 7.60 -14.82
C ASN A 60 3.16 8.73 -15.15
N TYR A 61 2.73 10.00 -15.15
CA TYR A 61 3.66 11.13 -15.15
C TYR A 61 4.33 11.24 -13.77
N CYS A 62 5.63 11.53 -13.77
CA CYS A 62 6.39 11.75 -12.54
C CYS A 62 7.47 12.81 -12.79
N ARG A 63 7.62 13.75 -11.85
CA ARG A 63 8.69 14.77 -11.89
C ARG A 63 10.04 14.23 -11.44
N ASN A 64 10.05 13.09 -10.73
CA ASN A 64 11.26 12.49 -10.15
C ASN A 64 11.94 11.51 -11.11
N ASP A 65 13.23 11.28 -10.87
CA ASP A 65 14.07 10.40 -11.69
C ASP A 65 14.72 9.28 -10.88
N CYS A 66 13.92 8.58 -10.06
CA CYS A 66 14.39 7.47 -9.21
C CYS A 66 14.90 6.32 -10.06
N ASN A 67 16.14 5.90 -9.86
CA ASN A 67 16.84 4.89 -10.69
C ASN A 67 16.11 3.56 -10.82
N TYR A 68 15.37 3.16 -9.79
CA TYR A 68 14.62 1.88 -9.75
C TYR A 68 13.21 1.97 -10.35
N CYS A 69 12.70 3.17 -10.66
CA CYS A 69 11.30 3.36 -11.01
C CYS A 69 11.07 3.30 -12.53
N GLY A 70 10.11 2.47 -12.95
CA GLY A 70 9.74 2.34 -14.36
C GLY A 70 9.11 3.61 -14.95
N ILE A 71 8.41 4.39 -14.12
CA ILE A 71 7.75 5.64 -14.56
C ILE A 71 8.58 6.90 -14.27
N ARG A 72 9.88 6.78 -14.00
CA ARG A 72 10.77 7.92 -13.77
C ARG A 72 10.78 8.88 -14.98
N LYS A 73 11.05 10.15 -14.71
CA LYS A 73 11.00 11.24 -15.69
C LYS A 73 11.81 10.95 -16.96
N SER A 74 13.04 10.44 -16.81
CA SER A 74 13.97 10.17 -17.91
C SER A 74 13.58 8.97 -18.77
N ASN A 75 12.64 8.11 -18.36
CA ASN A 75 12.24 6.96 -19.16
C ASN A 75 11.33 7.37 -20.31
N SER A 76 11.92 7.59 -21.49
CA SER A 76 11.20 7.95 -22.72
C SER A 76 10.47 6.78 -23.40
N LYS A 77 10.68 5.54 -22.93
CA LYS A 77 10.06 4.35 -23.53
C LYS A 77 8.64 4.08 -23.00
N VAL A 78 8.21 4.82 -21.98
CA VAL A 78 6.89 4.64 -21.36
C VAL A 78 5.87 5.58 -22.00
N GLY A 79 4.78 5.02 -22.52
CA GLY A 79 3.61 5.82 -22.92
C GLY A 79 3.02 6.51 -21.70
N ARG A 80 2.90 7.84 -21.75
CA ARG A 80 2.40 8.65 -20.62
C ARG A 80 0.91 8.87 -20.75
N TYR A 81 0.20 8.80 -19.62
CA TYR A 81 -1.23 9.06 -19.55
C TYR A 81 -1.63 9.76 -18.24
N ARG A 82 -2.77 10.42 -18.28
CA ARG A 82 -3.52 10.96 -17.14
C ARG A 82 -4.98 10.63 -17.33
N MET A 83 -5.67 10.27 -16.26
CA MET A 83 -7.11 10.08 -16.26
C MET A 83 -7.81 11.38 -15.85
N ASP A 84 -8.99 11.64 -16.41
CA ASP A 84 -9.82 12.74 -15.93
C ASP A 84 -10.39 12.44 -14.53
N PRO A 85 -10.54 13.46 -13.67
CA PRO A 85 -11.07 13.29 -12.32
C PRO A 85 -12.41 12.54 -12.27
N GLU A 86 -13.33 12.85 -13.17
CA GLU A 86 -14.63 12.19 -13.28
C GLU A 86 -14.47 10.69 -13.63
N GLN A 87 -13.56 10.37 -14.53
CA GLN A 87 -13.26 8.98 -14.89
C GLN A 87 -12.70 8.19 -13.69
N ILE A 88 -11.84 8.81 -12.89
CA ILE A 88 -11.29 8.18 -11.66
C ILE A 88 -12.42 7.88 -10.68
N ILE A 89 -13.31 8.85 -10.47
CA ILE A 89 -14.48 8.70 -9.58
C ILE A 89 -15.38 7.55 -10.05
N ASP A 90 -15.74 7.52 -11.33
CA ASP A 90 -16.64 6.52 -11.88
C ASP A 90 -16.05 5.10 -11.80
N ILE A 91 -14.76 4.94 -12.07
CA ILE A 91 -14.06 3.67 -11.94
C ILE A 91 -14.06 3.22 -10.47
N ALA A 92 -13.73 4.11 -9.53
CA ALA A 92 -13.70 3.79 -8.10
C ALA A 92 -15.08 3.34 -7.59
N VAL A 93 -16.12 4.12 -7.89
CA VAL A 93 -17.52 3.81 -7.51
C VAL A 93 -17.97 2.49 -8.12
N SER A 94 -17.69 2.27 -9.41
CA SER A 94 -18.03 1.02 -10.10
C SER A 94 -17.29 -0.19 -9.50
N ALA A 95 -16.02 -0.02 -9.13
CA ALA A 95 -15.22 -1.08 -8.50
C ALA A 95 -15.77 -1.47 -7.12
N VAL A 96 -16.17 -0.50 -6.31
CA VAL A 96 -16.82 -0.76 -5.01
C VAL A 96 -18.17 -1.47 -5.21
N ALA A 97 -19.00 -0.97 -6.10
CA ALA A 97 -20.33 -1.54 -6.35
C ALA A 97 -20.26 -2.97 -6.91
N LYS A 98 -19.33 -3.23 -7.84
CA LYS A 98 -19.23 -4.51 -8.54
C LYS A 98 -18.46 -5.58 -7.77
N PHE A 99 -17.40 -5.19 -7.06
CA PHE A 99 -16.49 -6.15 -6.42
C PHE A 99 -16.51 -6.08 -4.88
N GLY A 100 -17.22 -5.12 -4.30
CA GLY A 100 -17.32 -4.97 -2.85
C GLY A 100 -16.01 -4.51 -2.16
N TYR A 101 -15.09 -3.86 -2.89
CA TYR A 101 -13.86 -3.37 -2.30
C TYR A 101 -14.13 -2.36 -1.18
N LYS A 102 -13.57 -2.61 -0.01
CA LYS A 102 -13.68 -1.70 1.15
C LYS A 102 -12.58 -0.64 1.19
N THR A 103 -11.58 -0.76 0.34
CA THR A 103 -10.50 0.23 0.22
C THR A 103 -10.11 0.37 -1.25
N ILE A 104 -10.03 1.62 -1.71
CA ILE A 104 -9.49 1.98 -3.02
C ILE A 104 -8.18 2.73 -2.80
N LEU A 105 -7.10 2.26 -3.41
CA LEU A 105 -5.82 2.96 -3.48
C LEU A 105 -5.76 3.76 -4.77
N LEU A 106 -5.68 5.08 -4.64
CA LEU A 106 -5.41 5.99 -5.75
C LEU A 106 -3.90 6.18 -5.87
N GLN A 107 -3.33 5.74 -6.98
CA GLN A 107 -1.90 5.75 -7.19
C GLN A 107 -1.51 6.56 -8.43
N SER A 108 -0.43 7.32 -8.32
CA SER A 108 0.18 8.02 -9.46
C SER A 108 1.69 8.16 -9.28
N GLY A 109 2.37 8.57 -10.34
CA GLY A 109 3.65 9.24 -10.15
C GLY A 109 3.46 10.58 -9.43
N GLU A 110 4.57 11.24 -9.10
CA GLU A 110 4.54 12.58 -8.52
C GLU A 110 4.27 13.60 -9.62
N ASP A 111 2.98 13.82 -9.89
CA ASP A 111 2.45 14.57 -11.03
C ASP A 111 1.80 15.86 -10.55
N ASP A 112 2.41 17.00 -10.90
CA ASP A 112 1.96 18.34 -10.50
C ASP A 112 0.63 18.77 -11.16
N TYR A 113 0.15 18.03 -12.17
CA TYR A 113 -1.16 18.27 -12.76
C TYR A 113 -2.29 18.06 -11.75
N TYR A 114 -2.18 17.06 -10.91
CA TYR A 114 -3.17 16.79 -9.86
C TYR A 114 -2.88 17.65 -8.62
N THR A 115 -3.39 18.89 -8.66
CA THR A 115 -3.33 19.79 -7.51
C THR A 115 -4.10 19.23 -6.32
N ASP A 116 -3.92 19.82 -5.15
CA ASP A 116 -4.67 19.41 -3.95
C ASP A 116 -6.18 19.52 -4.16
N GLU A 117 -6.65 20.57 -4.87
CA GLU A 117 -8.07 20.77 -5.19
C GLU A 117 -8.62 19.61 -6.04
N ILE A 118 -7.85 19.15 -7.03
CA ILE A 118 -8.25 18.02 -7.88
C ILE A 118 -8.30 16.72 -7.06
N ILE A 119 -7.30 16.47 -6.21
CA ILE A 119 -7.28 15.28 -5.34
C ILE A 119 -8.46 15.30 -4.36
N VAL A 120 -8.72 16.42 -3.68
CA VAL A 120 -9.89 16.59 -2.79
C VAL A 120 -11.18 16.31 -3.54
N LYS A 121 -11.37 16.91 -4.73
CA LYS A 121 -12.56 16.67 -5.58
C LYS A 121 -12.75 15.19 -5.90
N ILE A 122 -11.67 14.48 -6.23
CA ILE A 122 -11.74 13.03 -6.51
C ILE A 122 -12.15 12.26 -5.27
N VAL A 123 -11.49 12.50 -4.13
CA VAL A 123 -11.78 11.81 -2.86
C VAL A 123 -13.21 12.04 -2.43
N GLU A 124 -13.66 13.29 -2.36
CA GLU A 124 -15.06 13.64 -2.01
C GLU A 124 -16.06 13.04 -3.01
N GLY A 125 -15.75 13.08 -4.30
CA GLY A 125 -16.58 12.52 -5.35
C GLY A 125 -16.78 11.00 -5.22
N VAL A 126 -15.76 10.26 -4.80
CA VAL A 126 -15.85 8.82 -4.52
C VAL A 126 -16.63 8.58 -3.23
N LEU A 127 -16.24 9.25 -2.12
CA LEU A 127 -16.82 9.01 -0.80
C LEU A 127 -18.30 9.42 -0.72
N SER A 128 -18.75 10.39 -1.54
CA SER A 128 -20.16 10.76 -1.62
C SER A 128 -21.04 9.71 -2.30
N LYS A 129 -20.45 8.77 -3.07
CA LYS A 129 -21.16 7.79 -3.89
C LYS A 129 -20.91 6.34 -3.49
N ALA A 130 -19.86 6.07 -2.70
CA ALA A 130 -19.44 4.70 -2.37
C ALA A 130 -18.98 4.59 -0.90
N ASP A 131 -19.43 3.53 -0.22
CA ASP A 131 -18.98 3.17 1.13
C ASP A 131 -17.64 2.46 1.08
N CYS A 132 -16.56 3.21 1.06
CA CYS A 132 -15.19 2.69 1.05
C CYS A 132 -14.22 3.65 1.75
N ARG A 133 -12.98 3.18 1.94
CA ARG A 133 -11.85 4.00 2.38
C ARG A 133 -10.98 4.33 1.18
N ILE A 134 -10.41 5.53 1.18
CA ILE A 134 -9.42 5.93 0.18
C ILE A 134 -8.04 5.92 0.81
N ALA A 135 -7.08 5.30 0.12
CA ALA A 135 -5.66 5.43 0.39
C ALA A 135 -4.99 6.18 -0.77
N LEU A 136 -4.08 7.09 -0.46
CA LEU A 136 -3.38 7.90 -1.47
C LEU A 136 -1.92 7.48 -1.58
N SER A 137 -1.45 7.23 -2.79
CA SER A 137 -0.05 6.99 -3.15
C SER A 137 0.32 7.92 -4.32
N ILE A 138 0.51 9.21 -4.02
CA ILE A 138 0.56 10.31 -4.99
C ILE A 138 1.87 11.13 -4.90
N GLY A 139 2.92 10.55 -4.34
CA GLY A 139 4.20 11.21 -4.11
C GLY A 139 4.22 12.12 -2.89
N GLU A 140 5.30 12.88 -2.74
CA GLU A 140 5.48 13.80 -1.62
C GLU A 140 4.62 15.05 -1.78
N ARG A 141 3.99 15.47 -0.70
CA ARG A 141 3.17 16.69 -0.62
C ARG A 141 3.51 17.51 0.64
N PRO A 142 3.28 18.82 0.62
CA PRO A 142 3.37 19.64 1.82
C PRO A 142 2.46 19.12 2.95
N VAL A 143 2.85 19.38 4.20
CA VAL A 143 2.06 18.95 5.38
C VAL A 143 0.62 19.47 5.33
N ASP A 144 0.41 20.69 4.82
CA ASP A 144 -0.92 21.26 4.71
C ASP A 144 -1.82 20.56 3.67
N SER A 145 -1.24 19.94 2.65
CA SER A 145 -1.99 19.08 1.72
C SER A 145 -2.60 17.87 2.46
N TYR A 146 -1.80 17.20 3.32
CA TYR A 146 -2.28 16.05 4.09
C TYR A 146 -3.37 16.39 5.10
N LYS A 147 -3.45 17.64 5.56
CA LYS A 147 -4.55 18.10 6.43
C LYS A 147 -5.86 18.30 5.65
N ARG A 148 -5.77 18.48 4.35
CA ARG A 148 -6.93 18.68 3.45
C ARG A 148 -7.51 17.38 2.94
N PHE A 149 -6.69 16.34 2.84
CA PHE A 149 -7.08 15.00 2.39
C PHE A 149 -7.69 14.18 3.52
#